data_180590b7629808a2aaa4ac0fd6b53dfc
#
_entry.id   180590b7629808a2aaa4ac0fd6b53dfc
#
_cell.length_a   1.000
_cell.length_b   1.000
_cell.length_c   1.000
_cell.angle_alpha   90.00
_cell.angle_beta   90.00
_cell.angle_gamma   90.00
#
_symmetry.space_group_name_H-M   'P 1'
#
loop_
_entity.id
_entity.type
_entity.pdbx_description
1 polymer ?
#
loop_
_entity_poly.entity_id
_entity_poly.type
_entity_poly.pdbx_seq_one_letter_code
_entity_poly.pdbx_strand_id
1 'polypeptide(L)'
;QRAQRNTAEASAFISVHQWLECLQESQQSNHQKGTAVNTIDQANATAVERMIEARPVLIGLGKALDVIPGMHANLLLHAGPPISWERASGPMKGAVIGALIFEGRASNAAEAEALITSGAVQLEPCHHHSAVGPMAGVTSPSTAVYIVENKTHGNRAFSNLNEGYGKVLRYGAYSEEVQAKLAWMHDVMAPVLAAAIEAAGGMDIRALLAEALHMGDEGHNRNKAASIIFTKNLAPHIARLAPDGATAAAIIQALGDNALCVLNPVMAACKAMADAAHGVEGSTLVTTMARNGTDFGIRVSGLGERWFTAAAQVPQGLYFPGFQAEDANPDIGDSTITETAGIGAFAMAAAPAIVTFVSGTPKDAINATLEMYEITVAEHKAFTIPQLDFQGTPVGIDLRAVVETGITPRVNTGIAHKEAGVGQIGAGLVRPPMAIFEEALVAFAERYGY
;
A
#
# COMPACT_ATOMS: atom_id res chain seq x y z
N GLN A 1 1.39 2.16 36.68
CA GLN A 1 1.03 1.85 35.29
C GLN A 1 2.25 1.69 34.37
N ARG A 2 3.29 2.56 34.46
CA ARG A 2 4.55 2.47 33.64
C ARG A 2 5.38 1.22 34.02
N ALA A 3 5.45 0.86 35.32
CA ALA A 3 6.17 -0.31 35.80
C ALA A 3 5.43 -1.64 35.46
N GLN A 4 4.12 -1.64 35.38
CA GLN A 4 3.33 -2.81 34.96
C GLN A 4 3.37 -3.04 33.43
N ARG A 5 3.48 -1.98 32.62
CA ARG A 5 3.74 -2.12 31.18
C ARG A 5 5.12 -2.72 30.91
N ASN A 6 6.17 -2.21 31.57
CA ASN A 6 7.54 -2.74 31.38
C ASN A 6 7.68 -4.21 31.79
N THR A 7 6.94 -4.68 32.79
CA THR A 7 6.95 -6.10 33.20
C THR A 7 6.15 -6.99 32.24
N ALA A 8 5.06 -6.49 31.66
CA ALA A 8 4.29 -7.22 30.64
C ALA A 8 5.06 -7.32 29.31
N GLU A 9 5.71 -6.23 28.88
CA GLU A 9 6.57 -6.21 27.69
C GLU A 9 7.79 -7.13 27.86
N ALA A 10 8.46 -7.12 29.02
CA ALA A 10 9.57 -8.02 29.30
C ALA A 10 9.12 -9.50 29.37
N SER A 11 7.92 -9.77 29.89
CA SER A 11 7.36 -11.14 29.95
C SER A 11 6.97 -11.65 28.55
N ALA A 12 6.41 -10.80 27.69
CA ALA A 12 6.11 -11.15 26.29
C ALA A 12 7.39 -11.43 25.49
N PHE A 13 8.41 -10.59 25.67
CA PHE A 13 9.72 -10.75 25.03
C PHE A 13 10.41 -12.06 25.42
N ILE A 14 10.37 -12.44 26.69
CA ILE A 14 10.89 -13.72 27.19
C ILE A 14 10.10 -14.89 26.58
N SER A 15 8.78 -14.80 26.47
CA SER A 15 7.94 -15.84 25.89
C SER A 15 8.18 -16.04 24.39
N VAL A 16 8.40 -14.97 23.63
CA VAL A 16 8.69 -15.02 22.20
C VAL A 16 10.07 -15.63 21.93
N HIS A 17 11.10 -15.25 22.70
CA HIS A 17 12.45 -15.84 22.59
C HIS A 17 12.45 -17.33 22.94
N GLN A 18 11.79 -17.72 24.03
CA GLN A 18 11.65 -19.13 24.43
C GLN A 18 10.90 -19.94 23.35
N TRP A 19 9.90 -19.33 22.71
CA TRP A 19 9.17 -20.00 21.64
C TRP A 19 10.03 -20.19 20.37
N LEU A 20 10.85 -19.19 20.00
CA LEU A 20 11.81 -19.30 18.89
C LEU A 20 12.87 -20.39 19.19
N GLU A 21 13.36 -20.46 20.42
CA GLU A 21 14.27 -21.55 20.88
C GLU A 21 13.59 -22.92 20.79
N CYS A 22 12.34 -23.06 21.24
CA CYS A 22 11.57 -24.30 21.12
C CYS A 22 11.32 -24.71 19.67
N LEU A 23 11.07 -23.76 18.76
CA LEU A 23 10.96 -24.03 17.33
C LEU A 23 12.29 -24.52 16.74
N GLN A 24 13.42 -23.87 17.06
CA GLN A 24 14.74 -24.28 16.60
C GLN A 24 15.12 -25.67 17.16
N GLU A 25 14.83 -25.97 18.42
CA GLU A 25 15.04 -27.30 19.00
C GLU A 25 14.17 -28.37 18.36
N SER A 26 12.90 -28.05 18.05
CA SER A 26 11.99 -28.97 17.36
C SER A 26 12.43 -29.23 15.92
N GLN A 27 12.99 -28.23 15.24
CA GLN A 27 13.58 -28.36 13.90
C GLN A 27 14.83 -29.24 13.90
N GLN A 28 15.72 -29.08 14.88
CA GLN A 28 16.90 -29.91 15.04
C GLN A 28 16.56 -31.40 15.36
N SER A 29 15.54 -31.61 16.20
CA SER A 29 15.08 -32.99 16.51
C SER A 29 14.39 -33.70 15.33
N ASN A 30 13.69 -32.93 14.48
CA ASN A 30 13.04 -33.44 13.27
C ASN A 30 14.02 -33.70 12.13
N HIS A 31 15.13 -32.94 12.03
CA HIS A 31 16.20 -33.18 11.07
C HIS A 31 16.90 -34.54 11.34
N GLN A 32 16.98 -34.97 12.58
CA GLN A 32 17.54 -36.28 12.93
C GLN A 32 16.62 -37.48 12.59
N LYS A 33 15.32 -37.24 12.39
CA LYS A 33 14.32 -38.28 12.11
C LYS A 33 13.93 -38.42 10.64
N GLY A 34 14.46 -37.61 9.72
CA GLY A 34 14.26 -37.73 8.27
C GLY A 34 12.80 -37.56 7.77
N THR A 35 11.89 -37.03 8.60
CA THR A 35 10.47 -36.86 8.25
C THR A 35 9.90 -35.59 8.87
N ALA A 36 9.49 -34.70 8.04
CA ALA A 36 8.66 -33.51 8.14
C ALA A 36 9.44 -32.25 7.78
N VAL A 37 9.26 -31.80 6.54
CA VAL A 37 9.41 -30.38 6.16
C VAL A 37 8.60 -29.59 7.18
N ASN A 38 9.19 -28.53 7.77
CA ASN A 38 8.50 -27.67 8.70
C ASN A 38 7.19 -27.18 8.06
N THR A 39 6.07 -27.48 8.67
CA THR A 39 4.73 -27.15 8.12
C THR A 39 4.57 -25.64 7.87
N ILE A 40 5.22 -24.79 8.67
CA ILE A 40 5.23 -23.33 8.49
C ILE A 40 6.01 -22.95 7.23
N ASP A 41 7.21 -23.53 7.00
CA ASP A 41 8.01 -23.21 5.82
C ASP A 41 7.30 -23.65 4.53
N GLN A 42 6.59 -24.75 4.58
CA GLN A 42 5.78 -25.22 3.44
C GLN A 42 4.58 -24.31 3.17
N ALA A 43 3.91 -23.82 4.24
CA ALA A 43 2.82 -22.86 4.12
C ALA A 43 3.35 -21.52 3.59
N ASN A 44 4.51 -21.06 4.07
CA ASN A 44 5.16 -19.83 3.58
C ASN A 44 5.59 -19.99 2.11
N ALA A 45 6.15 -21.12 1.72
CA ALA A 45 6.49 -21.40 0.32
C ALA A 45 5.24 -21.34 -0.58
N THR A 46 4.13 -21.93 -0.15
CA THR A 46 2.85 -21.87 -0.87
C THR A 46 2.34 -20.44 -0.98
N ALA A 47 2.38 -19.67 0.09
CA ALA A 47 1.87 -18.30 0.11
C ALA A 47 2.73 -17.38 -0.77
N VAL A 48 4.07 -17.44 -0.66
CA VAL A 48 4.95 -16.58 -1.46
C VAL A 48 4.92 -16.97 -2.94
N GLU A 49 4.78 -18.27 -3.27
CA GLU A 49 4.64 -18.71 -4.65
C GLU A 49 3.38 -18.13 -5.30
N ARG A 50 2.23 -18.14 -4.61
CA ARG A 50 0.99 -17.48 -5.09
C ARG A 50 1.20 -15.99 -5.37
N MET A 51 1.98 -15.30 -4.53
CA MET A 51 2.31 -13.88 -4.73
C MET A 51 3.20 -13.67 -5.96
N ILE A 52 4.25 -14.47 -6.12
CA ILE A 52 5.21 -14.38 -7.23
C ILE A 52 4.60 -14.76 -8.58
N GLU A 53 3.73 -15.77 -8.61
CA GLU A 53 3.08 -16.27 -9.82
C GLU A 53 1.89 -15.39 -10.25
N ALA A 54 1.39 -14.54 -9.37
CA ALA A 54 0.29 -13.63 -9.68
C ALA A 54 0.59 -12.81 -10.93
N ARG A 55 -0.42 -12.69 -11.80
CA ARG A 55 -0.35 -11.91 -13.02
C ARG A 55 -1.43 -10.81 -13.03
N PRO A 56 -1.16 -9.68 -12.35
CA PRO A 56 -2.10 -8.58 -12.26
C PRO A 56 -2.18 -7.81 -13.58
N VAL A 57 -3.36 -7.77 -14.16
CA VAL A 57 -3.68 -7.05 -15.40
C VAL A 57 -4.71 -5.97 -15.09
N LEU A 58 -4.38 -4.72 -15.40
CA LEU A 58 -5.34 -3.63 -15.39
C LEU A 58 -6.33 -3.84 -16.53
N ILE A 59 -7.62 -4.07 -16.20
CA ILE A 59 -8.65 -4.42 -17.20
C ILE A 59 -9.63 -3.29 -17.48
N GLY A 60 -9.64 -2.21 -16.70
CA GLY A 60 -10.54 -1.07 -16.90
C GLY A 60 -10.70 -0.22 -15.65
N LEU A 61 -11.71 0.64 -15.70
CA LEU A 61 -12.21 1.42 -14.57
C LEU A 61 -13.72 1.20 -14.39
N GLY A 62 -14.19 1.41 -13.16
CA GLY A 62 -15.63 1.39 -12.84
C GLY A 62 -15.93 2.30 -11.66
N LYS A 63 -17.20 2.56 -11.37
CA LYS A 63 -17.57 3.26 -10.13
C LYS A 63 -17.39 2.32 -8.93
N ALA A 64 -16.89 2.82 -7.84
CA ALA A 64 -16.67 2.04 -6.62
C ALA A 64 -17.92 1.29 -6.18
N LEU A 65 -19.09 1.93 -6.22
CA LEU A 65 -20.39 1.33 -5.88
C LEU A 65 -20.70 0.06 -6.69
N ASP A 66 -20.29 0.04 -7.97
CA ASP A 66 -20.66 -1.02 -8.91
C ASP A 66 -19.66 -2.18 -8.90
N VAL A 67 -18.39 -1.92 -8.52
CA VAL A 67 -17.31 -2.88 -8.74
C VAL A 67 -16.60 -3.35 -7.47
N ILE A 68 -16.58 -2.55 -6.40
CA ILE A 68 -15.91 -2.93 -5.14
C ILE A 68 -16.82 -3.83 -4.31
N PRO A 69 -16.38 -5.02 -3.89
CA PRO A 69 -17.17 -5.93 -3.07
C PRO A 69 -17.64 -5.28 -1.76
N GLY A 70 -18.93 -5.38 -1.45
CA GLY A 70 -19.51 -4.84 -0.22
C GLY A 70 -19.69 -3.32 -0.18
N MET A 71 -19.32 -2.60 -1.26
CA MET A 71 -19.55 -1.16 -1.34
C MET A 71 -21.05 -0.83 -1.39
N HIS A 72 -21.46 0.19 -0.67
CA HIS A 72 -22.84 0.68 -0.67
C HIS A 72 -22.91 2.20 -0.44
N ALA A 73 -24.09 2.79 -0.67
CA ALA A 73 -24.26 4.26 -0.69
C ALA A 73 -23.90 4.99 0.63
N ASN A 74 -23.82 4.28 1.75
CA ASN A 74 -23.49 4.83 3.06
C ASN A 74 -22.13 4.39 3.56
N LEU A 75 -21.23 3.92 2.70
CA LEU A 75 -19.89 3.47 3.04
C LEU A 75 -18.85 4.34 2.38
N LEU A 76 -17.89 4.80 3.16
CA LEU A 76 -16.63 5.36 2.69
C LEU A 76 -15.49 4.42 3.09
N LEU A 77 -14.61 4.12 2.15
CA LEU A 77 -13.38 3.40 2.45
C LEU A 77 -12.25 4.38 2.79
N HIS A 78 -11.31 3.94 3.60
CA HIS A 78 -10.12 4.71 3.99
C HIS A 78 -8.86 3.86 4.00
N ALA A 79 -7.69 4.50 3.90
CA ALA A 79 -6.41 3.82 4.03
C ALA A 79 -6.13 3.37 5.48
N GLY A 80 -5.34 2.30 5.62
CA GLY A 80 -4.83 1.81 6.89
C GLY A 80 -5.75 0.86 7.63
N PRO A 81 -5.37 0.47 8.85
CA PRO A 81 -6.18 -0.36 9.72
C PRO A 81 -7.45 0.37 10.21
N PRO A 82 -8.45 -0.34 10.76
CA PRO A 82 -9.66 0.26 11.32
C PRO A 82 -9.36 1.40 12.30
N ILE A 83 -10.10 2.49 12.21
CA ILE A 83 -9.94 3.66 13.08
C ILE A 83 -11.29 4.31 13.38
N SER A 84 -11.46 4.85 14.59
CA SER A 84 -12.63 5.66 14.91
C SER A 84 -12.45 7.11 14.43
N TRP A 85 -13.55 7.79 14.16
CA TRP A 85 -13.54 9.18 13.69
C TRP A 85 -12.75 10.13 14.62
N GLU A 86 -12.86 9.95 15.92
CA GLU A 86 -12.20 10.79 16.92
C GLU A 86 -10.68 10.74 16.80
N ARG A 87 -10.15 9.55 16.46
CA ARG A 87 -8.71 9.29 16.32
C ARG A 87 -8.17 9.59 14.92
N ALA A 88 -9.03 9.78 13.94
CA ALA A 88 -8.61 10.05 12.57
C ALA A 88 -7.75 11.31 12.47
N SER A 89 -6.66 11.23 11.68
CA SER A 89 -5.73 12.35 11.46
C SER A 89 -6.36 13.49 10.66
N GLY A 90 -5.73 14.67 10.67
CA GLY A 90 -6.20 15.82 9.90
C GLY A 90 -6.43 15.52 8.42
N PRO A 91 -5.45 14.99 7.68
CA PRO A 91 -5.63 14.58 6.28
C PRO A 91 -6.79 13.60 6.08
N MET A 92 -6.94 12.61 6.96
CA MET A 92 -8.04 11.64 6.90
C MET A 92 -9.39 12.31 7.08
N LYS A 93 -9.56 13.14 8.12
CA LYS A 93 -10.80 13.88 8.38
C LYS A 93 -11.18 14.78 7.22
N GLY A 94 -10.22 15.56 6.70
CA GLY A 94 -10.45 16.41 5.55
C GLY A 94 -10.86 15.65 4.29
N ALA A 95 -10.25 14.48 4.04
CA ALA A 95 -10.59 13.64 2.90
C ALA A 95 -12.00 13.03 3.01
N VAL A 96 -12.41 12.58 4.20
CA VAL A 96 -13.77 12.08 4.45
C VAL A 96 -14.81 13.19 4.27
N ILE A 97 -14.55 14.39 4.83
CA ILE A 97 -15.42 15.56 4.65
C ILE A 97 -15.54 15.88 3.15
N GLY A 98 -14.43 15.97 2.46
CA GLY A 98 -14.40 16.29 1.04
C GLY A 98 -15.10 15.23 0.16
N ALA A 99 -15.00 13.96 0.50
CA ALA A 99 -15.72 12.89 -0.17
C ALA A 99 -17.25 12.99 0.03
N LEU A 100 -17.71 13.32 1.23
CA LEU A 100 -19.15 13.54 1.49
C LEU A 100 -19.70 14.77 0.77
N ILE A 101 -18.89 15.83 0.61
CA ILE A 101 -19.24 17.00 -0.20
C ILE A 101 -19.29 16.59 -1.69
N PHE A 102 -18.33 15.80 -2.17
CA PHE A 102 -18.29 15.29 -3.55
C PHE A 102 -19.52 14.43 -3.89
N GLU A 103 -19.98 13.61 -2.94
CA GLU A 103 -21.20 12.80 -3.07
C GLU A 103 -22.48 13.61 -2.93
N GLY A 104 -22.41 14.93 -2.68
CA GLY A 104 -23.58 15.77 -2.42
C GLY A 104 -24.33 15.41 -1.13
N ARG A 105 -23.68 14.69 -0.21
CA ARG A 105 -24.27 14.25 1.07
C ARG A 105 -24.14 15.32 2.16
N ALA A 106 -23.20 16.24 2.02
CA ALA A 106 -22.97 17.36 2.91
C ALA A 106 -22.61 18.62 2.09
N SER A 107 -22.97 19.78 2.59
CA SER A 107 -22.62 21.09 2.00
C SER A 107 -21.39 21.71 2.68
N ASN A 108 -21.03 21.24 3.86
CA ASN A 108 -19.93 21.76 4.67
C ASN A 108 -19.39 20.71 5.65
N ALA A 109 -18.31 21.06 6.33
CA ALA A 109 -17.64 20.15 7.27
C ALA A 109 -18.54 19.70 8.42
N ALA A 110 -19.33 20.59 9.00
CA ALA A 110 -20.18 20.25 10.15
C ALA A 110 -21.27 19.23 9.79
N GLU A 111 -21.88 19.37 8.62
CA GLU A 111 -22.84 18.38 8.10
C GLU A 111 -22.18 17.02 7.83
N ALA A 112 -20.98 17.03 7.25
CA ALA A 112 -20.21 15.81 7.00
C ALA A 112 -19.86 15.08 8.31
N GLU A 113 -19.37 15.79 9.31
CA GLU A 113 -19.06 15.25 10.63
C GLU A 113 -20.31 14.69 11.34
N ALA A 114 -21.45 15.35 11.21
CA ALA A 114 -22.71 14.86 11.78
C ALA A 114 -23.14 13.52 11.15
N LEU A 115 -22.93 13.31 9.84
CA LEU A 115 -23.23 12.04 9.18
C LEU A 115 -22.36 10.91 9.70
N ILE A 116 -21.07 11.15 9.95
CA ILE A 116 -20.15 10.15 10.48
C ILE A 116 -20.46 9.85 11.95
N THR A 117 -20.59 10.88 12.79
CA THR A 117 -20.80 10.71 14.24
C THR A 117 -22.16 10.10 14.58
N SER A 118 -23.16 10.32 13.75
CA SER A 118 -24.48 9.66 13.90
C SER A 118 -24.51 8.21 13.42
N GLY A 119 -23.44 7.72 12.74
CA GLY A 119 -23.43 6.41 12.10
C GLY A 119 -24.24 6.30 10.80
N ALA A 120 -24.75 7.44 10.27
CA ALA A 120 -25.46 7.46 8.98
C ALA A 120 -24.54 7.15 7.80
N VAL A 121 -23.23 7.37 7.97
CA VAL A 121 -22.16 6.93 7.05
C VAL A 121 -21.13 6.13 7.84
N GLN A 122 -20.72 5.01 7.28
CA GLN A 122 -19.74 4.09 7.84
C GLN A 122 -18.34 4.34 7.23
N LEU A 123 -17.30 4.10 8.02
CA LEU A 123 -15.90 4.14 7.58
C LEU A 123 -15.31 2.73 7.74
N GLU A 124 -14.74 2.19 6.66
CA GLU A 124 -14.07 0.90 6.69
C GLU A 124 -12.72 0.95 5.96
N PRO A 125 -11.75 0.09 6.36
CA PRO A 125 -10.49 -0.04 5.64
C PRO A 125 -10.67 -0.48 4.19
N CYS A 126 -9.95 0.16 3.26
CA CYS A 126 -9.87 -0.29 1.87
C CYS A 126 -9.53 -1.78 1.76
N HIS A 127 -8.62 -2.25 2.60
CA HIS A 127 -8.15 -3.64 2.61
C HIS A 127 -9.23 -4.68 2.88
N HIS A 128 -10.35 -4.32 3.54
CA HIS A 128 -11.48 -5.22 3.77
C HIS A 128 -12.33 -5.44 2.51
N HIS A 129 -12.14 -4.58 1.50
CA HIS A 129 -12.91 -4.58 0.25
C HIS A 129 -12.04 -4.83 -0.98
N SER A 130 -10.90 -5.51 -0.81
CA SER A 130 -9.90 -5.72 -1.88
C SER A 130 -9.46 -4.42 -2.56
N ALA A 131 -9.53 -3.29 -1.86
CA ALA A 131 -9.15 -1.98 -2.34
C ALA A 131 -7.91 -1.44 -1.59
N VAL A 132 -7.26 -0.45 -2.17
CA VAL A 132 -6.14 0.29 -1.61
C VAL A 132 -6.16 1.75 -2.08
N GLY A 133 -5.70 2.67 -1.24
CA GLY A 133 -5.60 4.07 -1.61
C GLY A 133 -4.38 4.75 -0.99
N PRO A 134 -3.64 5.60 -1.74
CA PRO A 134 -2.51 6.34 -1.20
C PRO A 134 -2.98 7.48 -0.28
N MET A 135 -2.18 7.81 0.72
CA MET A 135 -2.47 8.82 1.73
C MET A 135 -3.77 8.52 2.47
N ALA A 136 -4.73 9.43 2.57
CA ALA A 136 -6.01 9.14 3.22
C ALA A 136 -6.78 7.99 2.56
N GLY A 137 -6.54 7.74 1.27
CA GLY A 137 -7.10 6.61 0.53
C GLY A 137 -8.62 6.60 0.43
N VAL A 138 -9.28 7.75 0.75
CA VAL A 138 -10.73 7.80 0.81
C VAL A 138 -11.35 7.52 -0.55
N THR A 139 -12.23 6.51 -0.58
CA THR A 139 -12.98 6.09 -1.75
C THR A 139 -14.46 6.09 -1.41
N SER A 140 -15.24 6.88 -2.13
CA SER A 140 -16.70 7.03 -1.96
C SER A 140 -17.47 6.29 -3.06
N PRO A 141 -18.78 6.09 -2.94
CA PRO A 141 -19.58 5.29 -3.87
C PRO A 141 -19.44 5.69 -5.35
N SER A 142 -19.39 6.99 -5.67
CA SER A 142 -19.25 7.46 -7.06
C SER A 142 -17.82 7.59 -7.55
N THR A 143 -16.82 7.35 -6.70
CA THR A 143 -15.41 7.39 -7.08
C THR A 143 -15.12 6.40 -8.20
N ALA A 144 -14.48 6.85 -9.27
CA ALA A 144 -13.92 5.97 -10.31
C ALA A 144 -12.68 5.25 -9.75
N VAL A 145 -12.63 3.93 -9.95
CA VAL A 145 -11.53 3.10 -9.48
C VAL A 145 -10.98 2.22 -10.60
N TYR A 146 -9.67 2.05 -10.62
CA TYR A 146 -9.01 1.06 -11.45
C TYR A 146 -9.40 -0.35 -11.00
N ILE A 147 -9.57 -1.24 -11.97
CA ILE A 147 -9.88 -2.66 -11.77
C ILE A 147 -8.69 -3.47 -12.24
N VAL A 148 -7.98 -4.09 -11.32
CA VAL A 148 -6.88 -5.01 -11.62
C VAL A 148 -7.32 -6.44 -11.33
N GLU A 149 -7.21 -7.31 -12.33
CA GLU A 149 -7.52 -8.73 -12.23
C GLU A 149 -6.25 -9.56 -12.23
N ASN A 150 -6.06 -10.38 -11.23
CA ASN A 150 -5.02 -11.38 -11.20
C ASN A 150 -5.40 -12.56 -12.10
N LYS A 151 -4.82 -12.64 -13.30
CA LYS A 151 -5.13 -13.68 -14.28
C LYS A 151 -4.71 -15.09 -13.87
N THR A 152 -3.84 -15.23 -12.87
CA THR A 152 -3.42 -16.54 -12.34
C THR A 152 -4.45 -17.09 -11.34
N HIS A 153 -4.92 -16.25 -10.41
CA HIS A 153 -5.76 -16.69 -9.29
C HIS A 153 -7.21 -16.19 -9.37
N GLY A 154 -7.54 -15.30 -10.32
CA GLY A 154 -8.91 -14.82 -10.58
C GLY A 154 -9.42 -13.75 -9.61
N ASN A 155 -8.66 -13.40 -8.57
CA ASN A 155 -9.04 -12.33 -7.65
C ASN A 155 -8.83 -10.95 -8.29
N ARG A 156 -9.57 -9.95 -7.78
CA ARG A 156 -9.50 -8.57 -8.22
C ARG A 156 -9.11 -7.64 -7.09
N ALA A 157 -8.47 -6.52 -7.45
CA ALA A 157 -8.18 -5.45 -6.53
C ALA A 157 -8.46 -4.08 -7.18
N PHE A 158 -8.69 -3.08 -6.33
CA PHE A 158 -9.20 -1.78 -6.74
C PHE A 158 -8.37 -0.65 -6.14
N SER A 159 -8.25 0.46 -6.86
CA SER A 159 -7.67 1.71 -6.34
C SER A 159 -8.27 2.90 -7.06
N ASN A 160 -8.48 4.00 -6.34
CA ASN A 160 -8.96 5.26 -6.93
C ASN A 160 -7.92 5.87 -7.89
N LEU A 161 -8.31 6.94 -8.62
CA LEU A 161 -7.39 7.67 -9.48
C LEU A 161 -6.43 8.52 -8.65
N ASN A 162 -5.18 8.65 -9.11
CA ASN A 162 -4.20 9.48 -8.44
C ASN A 162 -4.38 10.96 -8.82
N GLU A 163 -4.70 11.78 -7.83
CA GLU A 163 -4.97 13.21 -8.01
C GLU A 163 -3.69 14.07 -8.18
N GLY A 164 -2.50 13.48 -8.03
CA GLY A 164 -1.23 14.18 -8.07
C GLY A 164 -0.82 14.78 -6.71
N TYR A 165 0.04 15.78 -6.77
CA TYR A 165 0.60 16.48 -5.60
C TYR A 165 -0.22 17.72 -5.22
N GLY A 166 0.07 18.27 -4.03
CA GLY A 166 -0.46 19.55 -3.55
C GLY A 166 -1.80 19.43 -2.85
N LYS A 167 -2.65 20.45 -3.04
CA LYS A 167 -3.97 20.55 -2.42
C LYS A 167 -4.97 19.67 -3.16
N VAL A 168 -5.06 18.41 -2.76
CA VAL A 168 -5.96 17.41 -3.36
C VAL A 168 -6.66 16.61 -2.25
N LEU A 169 -7.74 15.89 -2.60
CA LEU A 169 -8.60 15.19 -1.63
C LEU A 169 -7.81 14.20 -0.77
N ARG A 170 -6.89 13.44 -1.35
CA ARG A 170 -6.10 12.44 -0.61
C ARG A 170 -5.22 13.03 0.51
N TYR A 171 -4.97 14.35 0.50
CA TYR A 171 -4.33 15.10 1.59
C TYR A 171 -5.33 15.91 2.41
N GLY A 172 -6.63 15.66 2.24
CA GLY A 172 -7.69 16.30 3.01
C GLY A 172 -8.13 17.69 2.51
N ALA A 173 -7.77 18.07 1.27
CA ALA A 173 -8.29 19.30 0.67
C ALA A 173 -9.67 19.05 0.02
N TYR A 174 -10.59 20.03 0.17
CA TYR A 174 -11.95 19.94 -0.37
C TYR A 174 -12.55 21.26 -0.84
N SER A 175 -11.70 22.22 -1.23
CA SER A 175 -12.16 23.49 -1.83
C SER A 175 -12.96 23.27 -3.12
N GLU A 176 -13.66 24.29 -3.60
CA GLU A 176 -14.38 24.24 -4.88
C GLU A 176 -13.49 23.81 -6.04
N GLU A 177 -12.24 24.27 -6.07
CA GLU A 177 -11.25 23.86 -7.10
C GLU A 177 -10.96 22.37 -7.02
N VAL A 178 -10.81 21.80 -5.81
CA VAL A 178 -10.60 20.35 -5.62
C VAL A 178 -11.83 19.57 -6.05
N GLN A 179 -13.04 20.04 -5.70
CA GLN A 179 -14.29 19.41 -6.13
C GLN A 179 -14.46 19.43 -7.65
N ALA A 180 -14.14 20.55 -8.30
CA ALA A 180 -14.17 20.65 -9.77
C ALA A 180 -13.16 19.72 -10.44
N LYS A 181 -11.95 19.60 -9.87
CA LYS A 181 -10.94 18.63 -10.34
C LYS A 181 -11.42 17.19 -10.21
N LEU A 182 -12.01 16.82 -9.08
CA LEU A 182 -12.57 15.48 -8.87
C LEU A 182 -13.69 15.20 -9.88
N ALA A 183 -14.63 16.12 -10.08
CA ALA A 183 -15.69 15.98 -11.06
C ALA A 183 -15.10 15.75 -12.48
N TRP A 184 -14.11 16.55 -12.90
CA TRP A 184 -13.44 16.36 -14.18
C TRP A 184 -12.76 14.97 -14.27
N MET A 185 -12.08 14.53 -13.21
CA MET A 185 -11.41 13.22 -13.20
C MET A 185 -12.42 12.07 -13.31
N HIS A 186 -13.57 12.17 -12.68
CA HIS A 186 -14.57 11.09 -12.66
C HIS A 186 -15.50 11.12 -13.86
N ASP A 187 -15.92 12.31 -14.31
CA ASP A 187 -16.93 12.46 -15.37
C ASP A 187 -16.34 12.55 -16.78
N VAL A 188 -15.08 13.00 -16.92
CA VAL A 188 -14.43 13.21 -18.20
C VAL A 188 -13.25 12.25 -18.40
N MET A 189 -12.29 12.26 -17.48
CA MET A 189 -11.05 11.49 -17.64
C MET A 189 -11.31 9.98 -17.49
N ALA A 190 -12.02 9.54 -16.48
CA ALA A 190 -12.21 8.12 -16.16
C ALA A 190 -12.93 7.34 -17.28
N PRO A 191 -14.03 7.83 -17.91
CA PRO A 191 -14.68 7.13 -19.02
C PRO A 191 -13.74 6.95 -20.24
N VAL A 192 -12.94 7.96 -20.57
CA VAL A 192 -11.99 7.88 -21.68
C VAL A 192 -10.86 6.91 -21.36
N LEU A 193 -10.34 6.93 -20.12
CA LEU A 193 -9.32 5.96 -19.67
C LEU A 193 -9.87 4.53 -19.66
N ALA A 194 -11.09 4.31 -19.21
CA ALA A 194 -11.74 2.99 -19.23
C ALA A 194 -11.78 2.44 -20.65
N ALA A 195 -12.30 3.23 -21.59
CA ALA A 195 -12.36 2.86 -23.00
C ALA A 195 -10.96 2.65 -23.63
N ALA A 196 -9.97 3.48 -23.25
CA ALA A 196 -8.60 3.36 -23.74
C ALA A 196 -7.92 2.07 -23.23
N ILE A 197 -8.11 1.69 -21.98
CA ILE A 197 -7.59 0.45 -21.39
C ILE A 197 -8.25 -0.77 -22.04
N GLU A 198 -9.56 -0.75 -22.24
CA GLU A 198 -10.29 -1.80 -22.94
C GLU A 198 -9.80 -1.96 -24.39
N ALA A 199 -9.67 -0.86 -25.12
CA ALA A 199 -9.18 -0.87 -26.51
C ALA A 199 -7.71 -1.31 -26.63
N ALA A 200 -6.91 -1.14 -25.58
CA ALA A 200 -5.55 -1.68 -25.48
C ALA A 200 -5.51 -3.19 -25.17
N GLY A 201 -6.64 -3.80 -24.84
CA GLY A 201 -6.71 -5.19 -24.39
C GLY A 201 -6.27 -5.41 -22.93
N GLY A 202 -6.28 -4.35 -22.13
CA GLY A 202 -5.73 -4.31 -20.78
C GLY A 202 -4.24 -3.99 -20.74
N MET A 203 -3.66 -3.97 -19.53
CA MET A 203 -2.22 -3.71 -19.34
C MET A 203 -1.67 -4.63 -18.24
N ASP A 204 -0.67 -5.43 -18.58
CA ASP A 204 0.06 -6.26 -17.60
C ASP A 204 0.93 -5.35 -16.73
N ILE A 205 0.49 -5.11 -15.48
CA ILE A 205 1.18 -4.19 -14.54
C ILE A 205 2.48 -4.80 -14.03
N ARG A 206 2.56 -6.13 -13.91
CA ARG A 206 3.81 -6.81 -13.53
C ARG A 206 4.90 -6.60 -14.58
N ALA A 207 4.56 -6.74 -15.87
CA ALA A 207 5.51 -6.49 -16.96
C ALA A 207 5.94 -5.02 -17.02
N LEU A 208 4.99 -4.08 -16.84
CA LEU A 208 5.27 -2.65 -16.77
C LEU A 208 6.24 -2.31 -15.63
N LEU A 209 6.02 -2.86 -14.44
CA LEU A 209 6.90 -2.66 -13.28
C LEU A 209 8.29 -3.24 -13.49
N ALA A 210 8.40 -4.45 -14.06
CA ALA A 210 9.68 -5.07 -14.36
C ALA A 210 10.52 -4.18 -15.30
N GLU A 211 9.90 -3.60 -16.35
CA GLU A 211 10.56 -2.66 -17.24
C GLU A 211 10.96 -1.35 -16.51
N ALA A 212 10.07 -0.81 -15.68
CA ALA A 212 10.32 0.41 -14.93
C ALA A 212 11.45 0.28 -13.89
N LEU A 213 11.58 -0.87 -13.20
CA LEU A 213 12.70 -1.18 -12.33
C LEU A 213 14.04 -1.13 -13.08
N HIS A 214 14.10 -1.69 -14.30
CA HIS A 214 15.30 -1.62 -15.14
C HIS A 214 15.60 -0.20 -15.62
N MET A 215 14.61 0.70 -15.62
CA MET A 215 14.74 2.12 -16.00
C MET A 215 14.99 3.05 -14.80
N GLY A 216 15.16 2.50 -13.58
CA GLY A 216 15.53 3.28 -12.40
C GLY A 216 14.35 3.76 -11.55
N ASP A 217 13.19 3.15 -11.64
CA ASP A 217 12.11 3.28 -10.67
C ASP A 217 12.21 2.21 -9.57
N GLU A 218 11.51 2.42 -8.44
CA GLU A 218 11.36 1.43 -7.37
C GLU A 218 9.89 1.05 -7.10
N GLY A 219 8.96 1.75 -7.74
CA GLY A 219 7.54 1.40 -7.78
C GLY A 219 6.69 1.95 -6.62
N HIS A 220 7.23 2.79 -5.73
CA HIS A 220 6.47 3.48 -4.68
C HIS A 220 6.59 5.01 -4.79
N ASN A 221 7.69 5.61 -4.35
CA ASN A 221 7.90 7.07 -4.43
C ASN A 221 8.43 7.52 -5.80
N ARG A 222 9.12 6.63 -6.51
CA ARG A 222 9.63 6.90 -7.84
C ARG A 222 8.94 6.00 -8.85
N ASN A 223 8.08 6.61 -9.66
CA ASN A 223 7.27 5.96 -10.69
C ASN A 223 7.38 6.68 -12.05
N LYS A 224 8.50 7.36 -12.30
CA LYS A 224 8.64 8.19 -13.50
C LYS A 224 8.64 7.36 -14.79
N ALA A 225 9.42 6.29 -14.82
CA ALA A 225 9.49 5.39 -15.97
C ALA A 225 8.15 4.67 -16.17
N ALA A 226 7.58 4.13 -15.07
CA ALA A 226 6.28 3.47 -15.08
C ALA A 226 5.17 4.39 -15.60
N SER A 227 5.12 5.66 -15.16
CA SER A 227 4.14 6.65 -15.62
C SER A 227 4.31 7.00 -17.10
N ILE A 228 5.56 7.07 -17.59
CA ILE A 228 5.86 7.29 -19.02
C ILE A 228 5.38 6.10 -19.86
N ILE A 229 5.69 4.86 -19.45
CA ILE A 229 5.26 3.65 -20.15
C ILE A 229 3.73 3.56 -20.16
N PHE A 230 3.08 3.81 -19.03
CA PHE A 230 1.62 3.83 -18.90
C PHE A 230 0.98 4.83 -19.85
N THR A 231 1.43 6.08 -19.81
CA THR A 231 0.93 7.16 -20.67
C THR A 231 1.19 6.88 -22.14
N LYS A 232 2.40 6.45 -22.51
CA LYS A 232 2.77 6.07 -23.88
C LYS A 232 1.83 5.01 -24.44
N ASN A 233 1.53 3.98 -23.66
CA ASN A 233 0.68 2.89 -24.14
C ASN A 233 -0.78 3.31 -24.31
N LEU A 234 -1.30 4.21 -23.49
CA LEU A 234 -2.69 4.66 -23.55
C LEU A 234 -2.92 5.87 -24.49
N ALA A 235 -1.93 6.72 -24.70
CA ALA A 235 -2.08 7.95 -25.49
C ALA A 235 -2.68 7.74 -26.89
N PRO A 236 -2.29 6.72 -27.69
CA PRO A 236 -2.92 6.47 -29.00
C PRO A 236 -4.40 6.11 -28.92
N HIS A 237 -4.81 5.43 -27.84
CA HIS A 237 -6.21 5.05 -27.59
C HIS A 237 -7.01 6.26 -27.10
N ILE A 238 -6.45 7.05 -26.14
CA ILE A 238 -7.04 8.29 -25.66
C ILE A 238 -7.28 9.26 -26.83
N ALA A 239 -6.30 9.44 -27.70
CA ALA A 239 -6.40 10.32 -28.86
C ALA A 239 -7.53 9.92 -29.85
N ARG A 240 -7.85 8.62 -29.91
CA ARG A 240 -8.93 8.11 -30.79
C ARG A 240 -10.31 8.10 -30.13
N LEU A 241 -10.37 7.94 -28.82
CA LEU A 241 -11.60 7.66 -28.09
C LEU A 241 -12.15 8.85 -27.29
N ALA A 242 -11.33 9.87 -27.06
CA ALA A 242 -11.80 11.11 -26.46
C ALA A 242 -12.82 11.80 -27.39
N PRO A 243 -13.81 12.53 -26.84
CA PRO A 243 -14.86 13.17 -27.62
C PRO A 243 -14.34 14.24 -28.60
N ASP A 244 -13.21 14.84 -28.26
CA ASP A 244 -12.51 15.84 -29.09
C ASP A 244 -11.01 15.90 -28.77
N GLY A 245 -10.25 16.62 -29.64
CA GLY A 245 -8.80 16.77 -29.50
C GLY A 245 -8.37 17.55 -28.25
N ALA A 246 -9.18 18.48 -27.76
CA ALA A 246 -8.87 19.26 -26.57
C ALA A 246 -8.97 18.40 -25.32
N THR A 247 -10.03 17.58 -25.22
CA THR A 247 -10.21 16.59 -24.15
C THR A 247 -9.07 15.55 -24.16
N ALA A 248 -8.70 15.03 -25.35
CA ALA A 248 -7.58 14.10 -25.47
C ALA A 248 -6.27 14.74 -24.97
N ALA A 249 -5.98 15.97 -25.40
CA ALA A 249 -4.78 16.69 -24.98
C ALA A 249 -4.76 16.93 -23.45
N ALA A 250 -5.89 17.34 -22.87
CA ALA A 250 -6.00 17.58 -21.43
C ALA A 250 -5.75 16.31 -20.59
N ILE A 251 -6.29 15.16 -21.03
CA ILE A 251 -6.09 13.86 -20.33
C ILE A 251 -4.62 13.42 -20.44
N ILE A 252 -4.03 13.48 -21.64
CA ILE A 252 -2.62 13.10 -21.85
C ILE A 252 -1.69 14.02 -21.06
N GLN A 253 -1.99 15.32 -21.01
CA GLN A 253 -1.24 16.29 -20.21
C GLN A 253 -1.35 15.97 -18.71
N ALA A 254 -2.55 15.69 -18.21
CA ALA A 254 -2.76 15.34 -16.79
C ALA A 254 -2.01 14.08 -16.37
N LEU A 255 -1.94 13.07 -17.24
CA LEU A 255 -1.14 11.87 -17.02
C LEU A 255 0.36 12.17 -17.05
N GLY A 256 0.81 13.00 -18.00
CA GLY A 256 2.22 13.37 -18.19
C GLY A 256 2.77 14.23 -17.05
N ASP A 257 1.97 15.15 -16.52
CA ASP A 257 2.35 16.03 -15.41
C ASP A 257 2.35 15.33 -14.04
N ASN A 258 1.62 14.22 -13.92
CA ASN A 258 1.55 13.45 -12.67
C ASN A 258 2.52 12.27 -12.69
N ALA A 259 3.73 12.46 -12.16
CA ALA A 259 4.73 11.39 -12.03
C ALA A 259 4.28 10.18 -11.17
N LEU A 260 3.14 10.29 -10.48
CA LEU A 260 2.51 9.22 -9.70
C LEU A 260 1.21 8.71 -10.33
N CYS A 261 0.92 9.04 -11.58
CA CYS A 261 -0.36 8.63 -12.22
C CYS A 261 -0.55 7.11 -12.23
N VAL A 262 0.55 6.36 -12.28
CA VAL A 262 0.53 4.89 -12.30
C VAL A 262 0.59 4.25 -10.89
N LEU A 263 0.87 5.02 -9.83
CA LEU A 263 1.01 4.45 -8.48
C LEU A 263 -0.24 3.68 -8.05
N ASN A 264 -1.42 4.20 -8.32
CA ASN A 264 -2.67 3.57 -7.90
C ASN A 264 -2.94 2.23 -8.60
N PRO A 265 -2.85 2.07 -9.94
CA PRO A 265 -2.93 0.75 -10.56
C PRO A 265 -1.78 -0.19 -10.13
N VAL A 266 -0.58 0.32 -9.82
CA VAL A 266 0.52 -0.47 -9.21
C VAL A 266 0.13 -0.97 -7.83
N MET A 267 -0.43 -0.11 -6.97
CA MET A 267 -0.93 -0.52 -5.65
C MET A 267 -2.01 -1.60 -5.75
N ALA A 268 -2.98 -1.44 -6.67
CA ALA A 268 -3.99 -2.46 -6.92
C ALA A 268 -3.39 -3.78 -7.42
N ALA A 269 -2.35 -3.72 -8.26
CA ALA A 269 -1.62 -4.91 -8.70
C ALA A 269 -0.92 -5.63 -7.53
N CYS A 270 -0.21 -4.89 -6.68
CA CYS A 270 0.42 -5.42 -5.47
C CYS A 270 -0.61 -5.99 -4.49
N LYS A 271 -1.77 -5.33 -4.34
CA LYS A 271 -2.90 -5.84 -3.54
C LYS A 271 -3.42 -7.17 -4.08
N ALA A 272 -3.62 -7.29 -5.39
CA ALA A 272 -4.07 -8.53 -6.03
C ALA A 272 -3.04 -9.68 -5.85
N MET A 273 -1.73 -9.35 -5.84
CA MET A 273 -0.66 -10.31 -5.56
C MET A 273 -0.67 -10.74 -4.09
N ALA A 274 -0.75 -9.80 -3.16
CA ALA A 274 -0.74 -10.06 -1.73
C ALA A 274 -2.00 -10.81 -1.26
N ASP A 275 -3.18 -10.49 -1.82
CA ASP A 275 -4.43 -11.18 -1.50
C ASP A 275 -4.44 -12.64 -1.97
N ALA A 276 -3.74 -12.97 -3.05
CA ALA A 276 -3.57 -14.36 -3.48
C ALA A 276 -2.77 -15.20 -2.47
N ALA A 277 -1.88 -14.55 -1.71
CA ALA A 277 -1.08 -15.17 -0.65
C ALA A 277 -1.77 -15.12 0.73
N HIS A 278 -2.88 -14.38 0.87
CA HIS A 278 -3.59 -14.25 2.14
C HIS A 278 -4.47 -15.46 2.40
N GLY A 279 -4.64 -15.83 3.69
CA GLY A 279 -5.50 -16.95 4.10
C GLY A 279 -4.87 -18.34 3.92
N VAL A 280 -3.57 -18.45 3.67
CA VAL A 280 -2.87 -19.74 3.67
C VAL A 280 -2.65 -20.18 5.12
N GLU A 281 -3.33 -21.25 5.51
CA GLU A 281 -3.27 -21.80 6.87
C GLU A 281 -1.84 -22.19 7.24
N GLY A 282 -1.40 -21.80 8.45
CA GLY A 282 -0.04 -22.07 8.94
C GLY A 282 1.04 -21.16 8.36
N SER A 283 0.71 -20.17 7.52
CA SER A 283 1.70 -19.23 6.96
C SER A 283 1.90 -18.02 7.88
N THR A 284 3.17 -17.70 8.15
CA THR A 284 3.60 -16.50 8.90
C THR A 284 3.89 -15.30 8.01
N LEU A 285 3.57 -15.36 6.71
CA LEU A 285 3.85 -14.25 5.81
C LEU A 285 2.94 -13.05 6.06
N VAL A 286 3.56 -11.86 6.14
CA VAL A 286 2.85 -10.58 6.17
C VAL A 286 2.29 -10.29 4.78
N THR A 287 0.97 -10.20 4.68
CA THR A 287 0.26 -9.95 3.41
C THR A 287 -0.37 -8.57 3.33
N THR A 288 -0.33 -7.81 4.42
CA THR A 288 -0.78 -6.42 4.46
C THR A 288 0.09 -5.62 5.41
N MET A 289 0.55 -4.47 4.94
CA MET A 289 1.05 -3.36 5.74
C MET A 289 0.28 -2.11 5.33
N ALA A 290 -0.27 -1.35 6.28
CA ALA A 290 -1.09 -0.18 5.98
C ALA A 290 -1.08 0.83 7.14
N ARG A 291 -1.34 2.11 6.84
CA ARG A 291 -1.29 3.23 7.80
C ARG A 291 -2.45 4.17 7.58
N ASN A 292 -3.05 4.63 8.69
CA ASN A 292 -4.18 5.57 8.65
C ASN A 292 -3.84 7.00 9.14
N GLY A 293 -2.55 7.27 9.37
CA GLY A 293 -2.10 8.58 9.90
C GLY A 293 -2.13 8.68 11.43
N THR A 294 -2.48 7.60 12.10
CA THR A 294 -2.49 7.44 13.56
C THR A 294 -1.90 6.09 13.96
N ASP A 295 -2.33 5.02 13.30
CA ASP A 295 -1.86 3.67 13.53
C ASP A 295 -1.20 3.10 12.27
N PHE A 296 -0.16 2.30 12.48
CA PHE A 296 0.41 1.37 11.52
C PHE A 296 -0.16 -0.02 11.83
N GLY A 297 -0.62 -0.75 10.82
CA GLY A 297 -1.18 -2.08 10.97
C GLY A 297 -0.61 -3.09 10.00
N ILE A 298 -0.56 -4.35 10.44
CA ILE A 298 -0.22 -5.51 9.61
C ILE A 298 -1.31 -6.57 9.68
N ARG A 299 -1.40 -7.38 8.60
CA ARG A 299 -2.16 -8.65 8.59
C ARG A 299 -1.23 -9.77 8.14
N VAL A 300 -1.43 -10.95 8.71
CA VAL A 300 -0.61 -12.14 8.46
C VAL A 300 -1.45 -13.20 7.78
N SER A 301 -0.91 -13.86 6.78
CA SER A 301 -1.62 -14.84 5.96
C SER A 301 -2.38 -15.89 6.78
N GLY A 302 -1.71 -16.56 7.71
CA GLY A 302 -2.30 -17.61 8.54
C GLY A 302 -3.21 -17.10 9.67
N LEU A 303 -3.34 -15.78 9.87
CA LEU A 303 -4.16 -15.19 10.95
C LEU A 303 -5.46 -14.54 10.44
N GLY A 304 -5.74 -14.66 9.13
CA GLY A 304 -6.97 -14.15 8.52
C GLY A 304 -7.12 -12.64 8.66
N GLU A 305 -8.33 -12.16 8.96
CA GLU A 305 -8.66 -10.73 8.92
C GLU A 305 -8.17 -9.91 10.12
N ARG A 306 -7.48 -10.54 11.10
CA ARG A 306 -7.00 -9.86 12.29
C ARG A 306 -5.92 -8.83 11.96
N TRP A 307 -6.10 -7.61 12.46
CA TRP A 307 -5.11 -6.56 12.44
C TRP A 307 -4.28 -6.55 13.73
N PHE A 308 -2.97 -6.30 13.58
CA PHE A 308 -2.05 -6.00 14.67
C PHE A 308 -1.57 -4.57 14.47
N THR A 309 -1.78 -3.70 15.46
CA THR A 309 -1.63 -2.24 15.27
C THR A 309 -0.83 -1.59 16.38
N ALA A 310 -0.03 -0.59 16.02
CA ALA A 310 0.62 0.31 16.96
C ALA A 310 0.66 1.74 16.37
N ALA A 311 1.06 2.72 17.18
CA ALA A 311 1.15 4.10 16.73
C ALA A 311 2.07 4.23 15.50
N ALA A 312 1.57 4.87 14.44
CA ALA A 312 2.36 5.15 13.25
C ALA A 312 3.50 6.12 13.57
N GLN A 313 4.66 5.89 12.95
CA GLN A 313 5.84 6.74 13.09
C GLN A 313 5.79 7.90 12.09
N VAL A 314 6.43 9.02 12.43
CA VAL A 314 6.67 10.11 11.48
C VAL A 314 7.83 9.70 10.57
N PRO A 315 7.67 9.73 9.22
CA PRO A 315 8.75 9.38 8.31
C PRO A 315 9.94 10.33 8.46
N GLN A 316 11.14 9.78 8.39
CA GLN A 316 12.39 10.54 8.46
C GLN A 316 12.97 10.71 7.06
N GLY A 317 13.19 11.96 6.64
CA GLY A 317 13.68 12.24 5.29
C GLY A 317 13.85 13.72 5.00
N LEU A 318 13.62 14.11 3.74
CA LEU A 318 13.76 15.48 3.27
C LEU A 318 12.41 16.20 3.23
N TYR A 319 12.41 17.41 3.77
CA TYR A 319 11.26 18.30 3.73
C TYR A 319 11.39 19.29 2.56
N PHE A 320 10.26 19.65 1.96
CA PHE A 320 10.22 20.71 0.97
C PHE A 320 10.48 22.07 1.63
N PRO A 321 10.98 23.07 0.89
CA PRO A 321 11.28 24.39 1.45
C PRO A 321 10.07 24.98 2.21
N GLY A 322 10.30 25.43 3.44
CA GLY A 322 9.29 26.02 4.31
C GLY A 322 8.60 25.04 5.27
N PHE A 323 8.94 23.74 5.22
CA PHE A 323 8.39 22.73 6.12
C PHE A 323 9.47 22.05 6.96
N GLN A 324 9.07 21.48 8.08
CA GLN A 324 9.93 20.82 9.06
C GLN A 324 9.23 19.62 9.70
N ALA A 325 9.92 18.89 10.57
CA ALA A 325 9.42 17.65 11.16
C ALA A 325 8.14 17.83 12.01
N GLU A 326 8.00 18.98 12.65
CA GLU A 326 6.85 19.35 13.48
C GLU A 326 5.56 19.56 12.67
N ASP A 327 5.68 19.75 11.36
CA ASP A 327 4.55 19.90 10.44
C ASP A 327 4.04 18.55 9.91
N ALA A 328 4.84 17.48 10.11
CA ALA A 328 4.53 16.18 9.56
C ALA A 328 3.38 15.48 10.29
N ASN A 329 2.53 14.82 9.51
CA ASN A 329 1.61 13.80 10.00
C ASN A 329 2.37 12.49 10.22
N PRO A 330 2.02 11.66 11.22
CA PRO A 330 2.44 10.26 11.22
C PRO A 330 2.09 9.56 9.91
N ASP A 331 2.83 8.53 9.55
CA ASP A 331 2.72 7.89 8.24
C ASP A 331 1.28 7.46 7.90
N ILE A 332 0.86 7.65 6.64
CA ILE A 332 -0.53 7.47 6.19
C ILE A 332 -0.55 6.90 4.76
N GLY A 333 -1.41 5.93 4.52
CA GLY A 333 -1.69 5.36 3.20
C GLY A 333 -1.56 3.84 3.13
N ASP A 334 -2.17 3.24 2.11
CA ASP A 334 -2.03 1.82 1.80
C ASP A 334 -0.85 1.52 0.87
N SER A 335 -0.09 2.54 0.48
CA SER A 335 0.99 2.39 -0.50
C SER A 335 2.10 1.43 -0.08
N THR A 336 2.23 1.09 1.23
CA THR A 336 3.09 0.00 1.73
C THR A 336 2.73 -1.38 1.19
N ILE A 337 1.62 -1.52 0.49
CA ILE A 337 1.33 -2.74 -0.26
C ILE A 337 2.39 -3.01 -1.35
N THR A 338 3.10 -1.97 -1.80
CA THR A 338 4.23 -2.10 -2.73
C THR A 338 5.40 -2.83 -2.07
N GLU A 339 5.78 -2.47 -0.84
CA GLU A 339 6.80 -3.18 -0.06
C GLU A 339 6.36 -4.60 0.30
N THR A 340 5.08 -4.78 0.60
CA THR A 340 4.52 -6.13 0.85
C THR A 340 4.70 -7.04 -0.36
N ALA A 341 4.64 -6.49 -1.59
CA ALA A 341 4.83 -7.22 -2.84
C ALA A 341 6.30 -7.25 -3.34
N GLY A 342 7.25 -6.72 -2.56
CA GLY A 342 8.68 -6.78 -2.87
C GLY A 342 9.20 -5.66 -3.77
N ILE A 343 8.51 -4.51 -3.85
CA ILE A 343 8.98 -3.29 -4.53
C ILE A 343 9.00 -2.11 -3.55
N GLY A 344 9.07 -0.87 -3.99
CA GLY A 344 9.23 0.25 -3.09
C GLY A 344 10.59 0.23 -2.37
N ALA A 345 10.61 0.35 -1.04
CA ALA A 345 11.86 0.30 -0.28
C ALA A 345 12.62 -1.03 -0.43
N PHE A 346 11.94 -2.11 -0.79
CA PHE A 346 12.53 -3.41 -1.08
C PHE A 346 13.29 -3.44 -2.42
N ALA A 347 13.05 -2.47 -3.30
CA ALA A 347 13.68 -2.33 -4.61
C ALA A 347 14.47 -1.00 -4.77
N MET A 348 14.83 -0.30 -3.68
CA MET A 348 15.57 0.97 -3.75
C MET A 348 16.91 0.82 -4.48
N ALA A 349 17.53 -0.35 -4.48
CA ALA A 349 18.74 -0.62 -5.24
C ALA A 349 18.55 -0.44 -6.75
N ALA A 350 17.34 -0.65 -7.29
CA ALA A 350 17.02 -0.37 -8.70
C ALA A 350 16.97 1.13 -9.00
N ALA A 351 16.71 1.96 -8.00
CA ALA A 351 16.51 3.39 -8.11
C ALA A 351 17.44 4.20 -7.17
N PRO A 352 18.78 4.12 -7.27
CA PRO A 352 19.68 4.81 -6.33
C PRO A 352 19.46 6.34 -6.27
N ALA A 353 18.86 6.92 -7.30
CA ALA A 353 18.50 8.34 -7.33
C ALA A 353 17.36 8.70 -6.34
N ILE A 354 16.67 7.71 -5.73
CA ILE A 354 15.64 7.96 -4.73
C ILE A 354 16.18 8.72 -3.51
N VAL A 355 17.48 8.63 -3.22
CA VAL A 355 18.12 9.33 -2.10
C VAL A 355 18.06 10.86 -2.23
N THR A 356 17.88 11.38 -3.43
CA THR A 356 17.63 12.83 -3.64
C THR A 356 16.25 13.25 -3.13
N PHE A 357 15.40 12.30 -2.77
CA PHE A 357 14.03 12.51 -2.32
C PHE A 357 13.82 12.05 -0.86
N VAL A 358 14.45 10.93 -0.45
CA VAL A 358 14.28 10.38 0.90
C VAL A 358 15.49 10.59 1.81
N SER A 359 16.55 11.26 1.35
CA SER A 359 17.85 11.41 2.01
C SER A 359 18.76 10.17 1.91
N GLY A 360 20.05 10.36 2.16
CA GLY A 360 21.07 9.32 2.13
C GLY A 360 21.99 9.39 0.92
N THR A 361 22.72 8.29 0.68
CA THR A 361 23.64 8.10 -0.44
C THR A 361 23.14 6.97 -1.36
N PRO A 362 23.62 6.86 -2.62
CA PRO A 362 23.30 5.72 -3.48
C PRO A 362 23.61 4.37 -2.85
N LYS A 363 24.63 4.28 -1.99
CA LYS A 363 24.96 3.06 -1.24
C LYS A 363 23.89 2.73 -0.19
N ASP A 364 23.29 3.75 0.43
CA ASP A 364 22.20 3.53 1.40
C ASP A 364 20.96 2.97 0.72
N ALA A 365 20.67 3.35 -0.54
CA ALA A 365 19.59 2.76 -1.31
C ALA A 365 19.86 1.27 -1.61
N ILE A 366 21.09 0.90 -1.94
CA ILE A 366 21.48 -0.50 -2.15
C ILE A 366 21.36 -1.28 -0.83
N ASN A 367 21.93 -0.75 0.26
CA ASN A 367 21.89 -1.38 1.57
C ASN A 367 20.45 -1.56 2.08
N ALA A 368 19.55 -0.61 1.78
CA ALA A 368 18.14 -0.71 2.15
C ALA A 368 17.47 -1.96 1.54
N THR A 369 17.76 -2.25 0.28
CA THR A 369 17.28 -3.48 -0.38
C THR A 369 17.96 -4.72 0.19
N LEU A 370 19.28 -4.70 0.37
CA LEU A 370 20.03 -5.86 0.87
C LEU A 370 19.57 -6.29 2.26
N GLU A 371 19.25 -5.35 3.14
CA GLU A 371 18.72 -5.63 4.48
C GLU A 371 17.37 -6.37 4.43
N MET A 372 16.55 -6.13 3.42
CA MET A 372 15.23 -6.75 3.32
C MET A 372 15.28 -8.24 2.96
N TYR A 373 16.39 -8.73 2.41
CA TYR A 373 16.57 -10.18 2.21
C TYR A 373 16.67 -10.95 3.54
N GLU A 374 17.11 -10.30 4.63
CA GLU A 374 17.22 -10.93 5.96
C GLU A 374 15.86 -11.30 6.56
N ILE A 375 14.77 -10.68 6.10
CA ILE A 375 13.42 -10.86 6.65
C ILE A 375 12.42 -11.45 5.65
N THR A 376 12.88 -11.88 4.47
CA THR A 376 12.03 -12.42 3.40
C THR A 376 12.40 -13.84 3.04
N VAL A 377 11.43 -14.61 2.54
CA VAL A 377 11.61 -16.04 2.25
C VAL A 377 11.94 -16.34 0.80
N ALA A 378 11.84 -15.38 -0.12
CA ALA A 378 12.04 -15.61 -1.54
C ALA A 378 12.53 -14.36 -2.28
N GLU A 379 12.93 -14.57 -3.54
CA GLU A 379 13.23 -13.53 -4.52
C GLU A 379 12.15 -13.54 -5.62
N HIS A 380 11.70 -12.35 -6.01
CA HIS A 380 10.68 -12.21 -7.03
C HIS A 380 11.26 -12.47 -8.43
N LYS A 381 10.71 -13.44 -9.16
CA LYS A 381 11.25 -13.87 -10.46
C LYS A 381 11.13 -12.83 -11.59
N ALA A 382 10.14 -11.95 -11.51
CA ALA A 382 9.89 -10.93 -12.54
C ALA A 382 10.47 -9.57 -12.19
N PHE A 383 10.59 -9.23 -10.90
CA PHE A 383 11.14 -7.96 -10.45
C PHE A 383 12.62 -8.12 -10.15
N THR A 384 13.47 -7.75 -11.11
CA THR A 384 14.92 -7.92 -11.00
C THR A 384 15.63 -6.58 -10.96
N ILE A 385 16.76 -6.53 -10.27
CA ILE A 385 17.53 -5.30 -9.97
C ILE A 385 18.83 -5.32 -10.76
N PRO A 386 18.97 -4.50 -11.82
CA PRO A 386 20.21 -4.47 -12.63
C PRO A 386 21.48 -4.19 -11.81
N GLN A 387 21.38 -3.35 -10.76
CA GLN A 387 22.50 -2.97 -9.89
C GLN A 387 22.95 -4.11 -8.94
N LEU A 388 22.17 -5.19 -8.87
CA LEU A 388 22.46 -6.42 -8.12
C LEU A 388 22.54 -7.63 -9.07
N ASP A 389 23.17 -7.45 -10.23
CA ASP A 389 23.35 -8.50 -11.24
C ASP A 389 22.03 -9.22 -11.62
N PHE A 390 20.93 -8.44 -11.70
CA PHE A 390 19.59 -8.92 -11.97
C PHE A 390 19.03 -9.88 -10.91
N GLN A 391 19.52 -9.84 -9.68
CA GLN A 391 18.90 -10.54 -8.57
C GLN A 391 17.44 -10.10 -8.41
N GLY A 392 16.55 -11.05 -8.09
CA GLY A 392 15.14 -10.76 -7.83
C GLY A 392 14.94 -9.94 -6.56
N THR A 393 13.95 -9.04 -6.54
CA THR A 393 13.67 -8.28 -5.31
C THR A 393 13.26 -9.20 -4.16
N PRO A 394 13.62 -8.88 -2.90
CA PRO A 394 13.20 -9.66 -1.73
C PRO A 394 11.68 -9.60 -1.58
N VAL A 395 11.03 -10.75 -1.36
CA VAL A 395 9.56 -10.88 -1.27
C VAL A 395 9.15 -11.96 -0.28
N GLY A 396 7.96 -11.80 0.33
CA GLY A 396 7.45 -12.71 1.33
C GLY A 396 8.04 -12.44 2.72
N ILE A 397 7.64 -11.32 3.34
CA ILE A 397 8.08 -10.93 4.70
C ILE A 397 7.64 -12.00 5.69
N ASP A 398 8.59 -12.68 6.33
CA ASP A 398 8.31 -13.69 7.35
C ASP A 398 8.30 -13.04 8.74
N LEU A 399 7.16 -13.13 9.40
CA LEU A 399 6.96 -12.65 10.77
C LEU A 399 8.03 -13.18 11.75
N ARG A 400 8.46 -14.43 11.57
CA ARG A 400 9.50 -15.07 12.40
C ARG A 400 10.86 -14.40 12.20
N ALA A 401 11.25 -14.22 10.94
CA ALA A 401 12.53 -13.60 10.60
C ALA A 401 12.59 -12.14 11.06
N VAL A 402 11.47 -11.38 10.98
CA VAL A 402 11.40 -10.02 11.52
C VAL A 402 11.69 -9.99 13.02
N VAL A 403 11.07 -10.88 13.79
CA VAL A 403 11.25 -10.92 15.26
C VAL A 403 12.63 -11.47 15.63
N GLU A 404 13.12 -12.50 14.94
CA GLU A 404 14.43 -13.13 15.20
C GLU A 404 15.60 -12.19 14.92
N THR A 405 15.56 -11.48 13.78
CA THR A 405 16.63 -10.56 13.39
C THR A 405 16.54 -9.19 14.07
N GLY A 406 15.39 -8.83 14.61
CA GLY A 406 15.11 -7.49 15.10
C GLY A 406 14.99 -6.44 13.99
N ILE A 407 14.90 -6.87 12.72
CA ILE A 407 14.82 -5.99 11.53
C ILE A 407 13.35 -5.89 11.11
N THR A 408 12.76 -4.69 11.21
CA THR A 408 11.42 -4.45 10.65
C THR A 408 11.51 -3.97 9.20
N PRO A 409 10.46 -4.22 8.38
CA PRO A 409 10.44 -3.78 6.99
C PRO A 409 10.75 -2.29 6.84
N ARG A 410 11.54 -1.92 5.82
CA ARG A 410 11.67 -0.53 5.41
C ARG A 410 10.52 -0.15 4.50
N VAL A 411 10.04 1.08 4.66
CA VAL A 411 9.04 1.69 3.81
C VAL A 411 9.55 3.05 3.36
N ASN A 412 9.52 3.33 2.08
CA ASN A 412 9.71 4.69 1.60
C ASN A 412 8.33 5.33 1.35
N THR A 413 8.14 6.58 1.76
CA THR A 413 6.81 7.19 1.74
C THR A 413 6.89 8.70 1.56
N GLY A 414 5.83 9.30 1.01
CA GLY A 414 5.63 10.74 1.07
C GLY A 414 5.27 11.18 2.49
N ILE A 415 5.68 12.37 2.89
CA ILE A 415 5.33 12.99 4.18
C ILE A 415 4.15 13.93 3.96
N ALA A 416 2.99 13.61 4.53
CA ALA A 416 1.84 14.49 4.53
C ALA A 416 1.95 15.54 5.65
N HIS A 417 1.42 16.74 5.43
CA HIS A 417 1.25 17.72 6.48
C HIS A 417 0.19 17.26 7.48
N LYS A 418 0.35 17.56 8.76
CA LYS A 418 -0.60 17.20 9.83
C LYS A 418 -1.96 17.89 9.71
N GLU A 419 -2.00 19.08 9.11
CA GLU A 419 -3.23 19.81 8.84
C GLU A 419 -3.82 19.39 7.50
N ALA A 420 -5.15 19.24 7.48
CA ALA A 420 -5.89 18.89 6.27
C ALA A 420 -5.69 19.91 5.14
N GLY A 421 -5.50 19.42 3.92
CA GLY A 421 -5.50 20.26 2.72
C GLY A 421 -4.23 21.02 2.41
N VAL A 422 -3.16 20.86 3.19
CA VAL A 422 -1.86 21.45 2.87
C VAL A 422 -1.14 20.66 1.77
N GLY A 423 -1.14 19.34 1.85
CA GLY A 423 -0.54 18.47 0.85
C GLY A 423 0.68 17.70 1.35
N GLN A 424 1.49 17.24 0.39
CA GLN A 424 2.78 16.59 0.67
C GLN A 424 3.82 17.65 1.00
N ILE A 425 4.59 17.43 2.06
CA ILE A 425 5.61 18.36 2.55
C ILE A 425 7.03 17.79 2.50
N GLY A 426 7.18 16.57 2.04
CA GLY A 426 8.47 15.90 1.92
C GLY A 426 8.33 14.44 1.54
N ALA A 427 9.44 13.72 1.63
CA ALA A 427 9.46 12.25 1.55
C ALA A 427 10.57 11.68 2.44
N GLY A 428 10.38 10.44 2.88
CA GLY A 428 11.30 9.83 3.81
C GLY A 428 11.13 8.32 3.91
N LEU A 429 11.83 7.77 4.89
CA LEU A 429 11.78 6.37 5.25
C LEU A 429 11.10 6.21 6.60
N VAL A 430 10.36 5.12 6.76
CA VAL A 430 9.73 4.74 8.02
C VAL A 430 9.87 3.23 8.23
N ARG A 431 9.79 2.80 9.47
CA ARG A 431 9.72 1.39 9.85
C ARG A 431 8.50 1.16 10.73
N PRO A 432 7.74 0.07 10.52
CA PRO A 432 6.70 -0.30 11.46
C PRO A 432 7.29 -0.65 12.83
N PRO A 433 6.56 -0.37 13.93
CA PRO A 433 6.96 -0.76 15.28
C PRO A 433 7.12 -2.27 15.42
N MET A 434 8.18 -2.75 16.05
CA MET A 434 8.45 -4.18 16.30
C MET A 434 7.31 -4.86 17.05
N ALA A 435 6.68 -4.18 17.99
CA ALA A 435 5.62 -4.72 18.85
C ALA A 435 4.46 -5.35 18.08
N ILE A 436 4.14 -4.86 16.87
CA ILE A 436 3.04 -5.45 16.07
C ILE A 436 3.42 -6.81 15.49
N PHE A 437 4.70 -7.05 15.21
CA PHE A 437 5.20 -8.35 14.74
C PHE A 437 5.30 -9.34 15.91
N GLU A 438 5.76 -8.89 17.07
CA GLU A 438 5.79 -9.71 18.29
C GLU A 438 4.38 -10.15 18.71
N GLU A 439 3.40 -9.23 18.74
CA GLU A 439 2.01 -9.54 19.04
C GLU A 439 1.40 -10.52 18.04
N ALA A 440 1.68 -10.32 16.75
CA ALA A 440 1.22 -11.22 15.69
C ALA A 440 1.84 -12.62 15.81
N LEU A 441 3.11 -12.72 16.21
CA LEU A 441 3.80 -14.01 16.41
C LEU A 441 3.23 -14.77 17.60
N VAL A 442 2.94 -14.08 18.70
CA VAL A 442 2.24 -14.67 19.86
C VAL A 442 0.86 -15.20 19.46
N ALA A 443 0.08 -14.39 18.75
CA ALA A 443 -1.24 -14.82 18.28
C ALA A 443 -1.18 -16.01 17.30
N PHE A 444 -0.12 -16.09 16.50
CA PHE A 444 0.13 -17.24 15.62
C PHE A 444 0.45 -18.49 16.42
N ALA A 445 1.32 -18.38 17.44
CA ALA A 445 1.64 -19.49 18.34
C ALA A 445 0.40 -20.02 19.06
N GLU A 446 -0.42 -19.12 19.62
CA GLU A 446 -1.69 -19.50 20.28
C GLU A 446 -2.66 -20.21 19.32
N ARG A 447 -2.80 -19.73 18.06
CA ARG A 447 -3.71 -20.33 17.08
C ARG A 447 -3.31 -21.73 16.66
N TYR A 448 -2.02 -21.98 16.49
CA TYR A 448 -1.50 -23.23 15.95
C TYR A 448 -0.93 -24.18 16.99
N GLY A 449 -0.97 -23.81 18.30
CA GLY A 449 -0.60 -24.67 19.41
C GLY A 449 0.90 -24.89 19.56
N TYR A 450 1.69 -23.86 19.32
CA TYR A 450 3.14 -23.86 19.51
C TYR A 450 3.53 -23.35 20.90
#